data_7394cc1076601bd9a8977cef1dfe344e
#
_entry.id   7394cc1076601bd9a8977cef1dfe344e
#
_cell.length_a   1.000
_cell.length_b   1.000
_cell.length_c   1.000
_cell.angle_alpha   90.00
_cell.angle_beta   90.00
_cell.angle_gamma   90.00
#
_symmetry.space_group_name_H-M   'P 1'
#
loop_
_entity.id
_entity.type
_entity.pdbx_description
1 polymer ?
#
loop_
_entity_poly.entity_id
_entity_poly.type
_entity_poly.pdbx_seq_one_letter_code
_entity_poly.pdbx_strand_id
1 'polypeptide(L)'
;MRPDIAIIGAALAIAMSGAIAQGKQEEKGAPDRPHPTVENFHAQCIGCHGIPGYHTAFPEVYHVPRIAGQQPGYIIAALKAYKSGERSHPSMRGIAASLNEDQMKHLAEYYGAPAK
;
A
#
# COMPACT_ATOMS: atom_id res chain seq x y z
N MET A 1 -68.40 -44.20 -9.17
CA MET A 1 -68.70 -42.98 -8.42
C MET A 1 -67.39 -42.52 -7.82
N ARG A 2 -66.80 -41.48 -8.41
CA ARG A 2 -65.56 -40.79 -7.86
C ARG A 2 -65.90 -39.39 -7.49
N PRO A 3 -65.66 -38.93 -6.26
CA PRO A 3 -65.81 -37.54 -5.96
C PRO A 3 -64.49 -36.80 -6.31
N ASP A 4 -64.61 -35.77 -7.12
CA ASP A 4 -63.56 -34.85 -7.47
C ASP A 4 -63.28 -33.89 -6.32
N ILE A 5 -62.07 -34.00 -5.78
CA ILE A 5 -61.61 -33.06 -4.76
C ILE A 5 -60.87 -31.93 -5.48
N ALA A 6 -61.53 -30.80 -5.64
CA ALA A 6 -60.92 -29.57 -6.11
C ALA A 6 -60.08 -28.96 -4.99
N ILE A 7 -58.74 -29.02 -5.14
CA ILE A 7 -57.81 -28.34 -4.25
C ILE A 7 -57.61 -26.91 -4.77
N ILE A 8 -58.21 -25.95 -4.11
CA ILE A 8 -57.98 -24.53 -4.35
C ILE A 8 -56.66 -24.15 -3.69
N GLY A 9 -55.59 -24.10 -4.51
CA GLY A 9 -54.31 -23.59 -4.06
C GLY A 9 -54.30 -22.07 -4.02
N ALA A 10 -54.38 -21.50 -2.82
CA ALA A 10 -54.13 -20.09 -2.63
C ALA A 10 -52.61 -19.78 -2.68
N ALA A 11 -52.14 -19.21 -3.80
CA ALA A 11 -50.80 -18.75 -3.93
C ALA A 11 -50.64 -17.46 -3.16
N LEU A 12 -49.99 -17.53 -2.01
CA LEU A 12 -49.61 -16.38 -1.21
C LEU A 12 -48.28 -15.79 -1.78
N ALA A 13 -48.36 -14.83 -2.66
CA ALA A 13 -47.23 -14.11 -3.17
C ALA A 13 -46.70 -13.14 -2.09
N ILE A 14 -45.65 -13.52 -1.36
CA ILE A 14 -44.94 -12.63 -0.46
C ILE A 14 -43.91 -11.85 -1.30
N ALA A 15 -44.30 -10.65 -1.67
CA ALA A 15 -43.37 -9.66 -2.26
C ALA A 15 -42.47 -9.12 -1.15
N MET A 16 -41.29 -9.73 -0.96
CA MET A 16 -40.24 -9.16 -0.14
C MET A 16 -39.50 -8.08 -0.96
N SER A 17 -40.03 -6.86 -0.92
CA SER A 17 -39.29 -5.68 -1.34
C SER A 17 -38.25 -5.35 -0.27
N GLY A 18 -37.12 -6.04 -0.31
CA GLY A 18 -35.94 -5.67 0.46
C GLY A 18 -35.28 -4.44 -0.16
N ALA A 19 -35.71 -3.26 0.27
CA ALA A 19 -34.94 -2.04 0.01
C ALA A 19 -33.63 -2.16 0.79
N ILE A 20 -32.57 -2.58 0.09
CA ILE A 20 -31.20 -2.45 0.62
C ILE A 20 -30.90 -0.96 0.62
N ALA A 21 -31.13 -0.30 1.73
CA ALA A 21 -30.60 1.02 1.99
C ALA A 21 -29.07 0.87 2.01
N GLN A 22 -28.43 1.17 0.88
CA GLN A 22 -26.99 1.40 0.84
C GLN A 22 -26.75 2.68 1.65
N GLY A 23 -26.56 2.52 2.95
CA GLY A 23 -26.06 3.56 3.81
C GLY A 23 -24.70 3.97 3.23
N LYS A 24 -24.68 5.16 2.60
CA LYS A 24 -23.48 5.87 2.28
C LYS A 24 -22.77 6.08 3.63
N GLN A 25 -21.84 5.20 3.97
CA GLN A 25 -20.95 5.43 5.08
C GLN A 25 -20.15 6.66 4.68
N GLU A 26 -20.55 7.81 5.18
CA GLU A 26 -19.64 8.94 5.28
C GLU A 26 -18.49 8.43 6.14
N GLU A 27 -17.42 8.12 5.47
CA GLU A 27 -16.12 7.88 6.08
C GLU A 27 -15.78 9.15 6.84
N LYS A 28 -16.17 9.15 8.13
CA LYS A 28 -15.80 10.19 9.07
C LYS A 28 -14.30 10.20 9.07
N GLY A 29 -13.72 11.17 8.35
CA GLY A 29 -12.30 11.27 8.09
C GLY A 29 -11.53 10.91 9.34
N ALA A 30 -10.64 9.94 9.23
CA ALA A 30 -9.67 9.70 10.28
C ALA A 30 -9.07 11.05 10.65
N PRO A 31 -8.85 11.34 11.97
CA PRO A 31 -8.27 12.60 12.36
C PRO A 31 -7.06 12.87 11.47
N ASP A 32 -7.02 14.06 10.88
CA ASP A 32 -6.00 14.52 9.98
C ASP A 32 -4.61 14.21 10.59
N ARG A 33 -4.14 13.00 10.30
CA ARG A 33 -2.75 12.68 10.61
C ARG A 33 -1.97 13.58 9.66
N PRO A 34 -1.13 14.46 10.18
CA PRO A 34 -0.31 15.28 9.31
C PRO A 34 0.31 14.33 8.29
N HIS A 35 -0.04 14.52 7.02
CA HIS A 35 0.62 13.82 5.93
C HIS A 35 2.12 13.95 6.19
N PRO A 36 2.87 12.85 6.20
CA PRO A 36 4.29 12.94 6.47
C PRO A 36 4.85 13.98 5.52
N THR A 37 5.27 15.10 6.10
CA THR A 37 5.99 16.12 5.34
C THR A 37 7.19 15.45 4.72
N VAL A 38 7.69 15.98 3.63
CA VAL A 38 8.85 15.40 2.91
C VAL A 38 10.00 15.08 3.87
N GLU A 39 10.13 15.86 4.94
CA GLU A 39 11.07 15.67 6.04
C GLU A 39 10.93 14.35 6.81
N ASN A 40 9.76 13.74 6.82
CA ASN A 40 9.53 12.49 7.57
C ASN A 40 9.75 11.22 6.74
N PHE A 41 9.88 11.33 5.40
CA PHE A 41 10.10 10.14 4.57
C PHE A 41 11.46 9.49 4.79
N HIS A 42 12.50 10.28 5.09
CA HIS A 42 13.83 9.74 5.38
C HIS A 42 13.84 8.87 6.65
N ALA A 43 12.97 9.14 7.62
CA ALA A 43 12.88 8.35 8.84
C ALA A 43 12.51 6.88 8.58
N GLN A 44 11.70 6.62 7.55
CA GLN A 44 11.36 5.25 7.15
C GLN A 44 12.55 4.51 6.54
N CYS A 45 13.43 5.23 5.87
CA CYS A 45 14.61 4.64 5.23
C CYS A 45 15.71 4.36 6.25
N ILE A 46 15.99 5.31 7.16
CA ILE A 46 17.10 5.23 8.12
C ILE A 46 16.91 4.08 9.11
N GLY A 47 15.65 3.70 9.41
CA GLY A 47 15.33 2.59 10.31
C GLY A 47 15.93 1.25 9.86
N CYS A 48 16.15 1.08 8.57
CA CYS A 48 16.82 -0.10 8.02
C CYS A 48 18.17 0.24 7.41
N HIS A 49 18.24 1.25 6.56
CA HIS A 49 19.44 1.60 5.80
C HIS A 49 20.49 2.40 6.58
N GLY A 50 20.13 2.92 7.75
CA GLY A 50 21.05 3.64 8.64
C GLY A 50 21.82 2.75 9.61
N ILE A 51 21.47 1.48 9.75
CA ILE A 51 22.09 0.57 10.70
C ILE A 51 23.21 -0.22 10.02
N PRO A 52 24.47 -0.06 10.43
CA PRO A 52 25.58 -0.82 9.84
C PRO A 52 25.40 -2.34 10.06
N GLY A 53 25.55 -3.10 8.97
CA GLY A 53 25.47 -4.56 9.02
C GLY A 53 24.07 -5.14 9.30
N TYR A 54 23.01 -4.32 9.16
CA TYR A 54 21.66 -4.79 9.40
C TYR A 54 21.20 -5.81 8.35
N HIS A 55 20.56 -6.87 8.84
CA HIS A 55 19.94 -7.90 8.02
C HIS A 55 18.47 -8.01 8.38
N THR A 56 17.61 -8.14 7.39
CA THR A 56 16.22 -8.52 7.61
C THR A 56 16.13 -10.02 7.84
N ALA A 57 15.20 -10.45 8.69
CA ALA A 57 14.98 -11.87 8.98
C ALA A 57 13.77 -12.44 8.24
N PHE A 58 12.92 -11.60 7.67
CA PHE A 58 11.68 -12.00 7.01
C PHE A 58 11.39 -11.11 5.79
N PRO A 59 10.89 -11.67 4.68
CA PRO A 59 10.61 -13.10 4.41
C PRO A 59 11.86 -13.96 4.21
N GLU A 60 12.99 -13.33 3.95
CA GLU A 60 14.30 -13.95 3.78
C GLU A 60 15.38 -13.10 4.43
N VAL A 61 16.53 -13.69 4.70
CA VAL A 61 17.67 -12.96 5.26
C VAL A 61 18.34 -12.15 4.16
N TYR A 62 18.12 -10.85 4.16
CA TYR A 62 18.78 -9.91 3.26
C TYR A 62 19.70 -8.97 4.02
N HIS A 63 20.88 -8.77 3.49
CA HIS A 63 21.74 -7.67 3.92
C HIS A 63 21.16 -6.35 3.41
N VAL A 64 20.80 -5.44 4.33
CA VAL A 64 20.28 -4.13 3.97
C VAL A 64 21.42 -3.23 3.52
N PRO A 65 21.43 -2.75 2.26
CA PRO A 65 22.52 -1.92 1.77
C PRO A 65 22.48 -0.53 2.40
N ARG A 66 23.65 0.04 2.65
CA ARG A 66 23.76 1.46 2.98
C ARG A 66 23.46 2.29 1.73
N ILE A 67 22.56 3.27 1.87
CA ILE A 67 22.19 4.18 0.77
C ILE A 67 22.86 5.55 0.87
N ALA A 68 23.34 5.91 2.06
CA ALA A 68 24.08 7.14 2.25
C ALA A 68 25.38 7.15 1.41
N GLY A 69 25.57 8.20 0.64
CA GLY A 69 26.70 8.35 -0.27
C GLY A 69 26.52 7.68 -1.64
N GLN A 70 25.34 7.14 -1.93
CA GLN A 70 25.02 6.55 -3.23
C GLN A 70 24.72 7.64 -4.26
N GLN A 71 24.90 7.34 -5.54
CA GLN A 71 24.57 8.26 -6.63
C GLN A 71 23.05 8.57 -6.62
N PRO A 72 22.62 9.85 -6.60
CA PRO A 72 21.21 10.21 -6.56
C PRO A 72 20.39 9.58 -7.68
N GLY A 73 20.92 9.60 -8.91
CA GLY A 73 20.24 8.97 -10.06
C GLY A 73 20.01 7.47 -9.88
N TYR A 74 20.96 6.76 -9.23
CA TYR A 74 20.78 5.35 -8.92
C TYR A 74 19.68 5.12 -7.87
N ILE A 75 19.58 5.98 -6.84
CA ILE A 75 18.53 5.88 -5.83
C ILE A 75 17.16 6.03 -6.49
N ILE A 76 16.98 7.02 -7.34
CA ILE A 76 15.72 7.23 -8.08
C ILE A 76 15.39 6.01 -8.96
N ALA A 77 16.34 5.54 -9.74
CA ALA A 77 16.15 4.39 -10.62
C ALA A 77 15.77 3.12 -9.83
N ALA A 78 16.44 2.88 -8.70
CA ALA A 78 16.14 1.75 -7.83
C ALA A 78 14.74 1.83 -7.24
N LEU A 79 14.31 3.00 -6.74
CA LEU A 79 12.96 3.19 -6.19
C LEU A 79 11.89 3.01 -7.28
N LYS A 80 12.11 3.53 -8.50
CA LYS A 80 11.21 3.32 -9.63
C LYS A 80 11.12 1.84 -10.01
N ALA A 81 12.24 1.12 -10.04
CA ALA A 81 12.27 -0.31 -10.35
C ALA A 81 11.54 -1.16 -9.29
N TYR A 82 11.63 -0.80 -8.02
CA TYR A 82 10.81 -1.44 -6.97
C TYR A 82 9.32 -1.11 -7.13
N LYS A 83 8.99 0.14 -7.46
CA LYS A 83 7.60 0.57 -7.68
C LYS A 83 6.96 -0.12 -8.88
N SER A 84 7.69 -0.27 -9.98
CA SER A 84 7.23 -0.98 -11.19
C SER A 84 7.20 -2.51 -11.02
N GLY A 85 7.95 -3.04 -10.06
CA GLY A 85 8.09 -4.49 -9.86
C GLY A 85 9.25 -5.13 -10.63
N GLU A 86 10.06 -4.36 -11.35
CA GLU A 86 11.28 -4.84 -12.00
C GLU A 86 12.32 -5.36 -10.99
N ARG A 87 12.34 -4.76 -9.79
CA ARG A 87 13.11 -5.27 -8.67
C ARG A 87 12.19 -5.93 -7.66
N SER A 88 12.57 -7.14 -7.23
CA SER A 88 11.80 -7.91 -6.26
C SER A 88 12.39 -7.78 -4.86
N HIS A 89 11.67 -7.12 -3.97
CA HIS A 89 11.89 -7.14 -2.52
C HIS A 89 10.60 -6.65 -1.85
N PRO A 90 9.88 -7.49 -1.08
CA PRO A 90 8.55 -7.16 -0.59
C PRO A 90 8.47 -5.83 0.17
N SER A 91 9.38 -5.61 1.13
CA SER A 91 9.40 -4.38 1.92
C SER A 91 9.68 -3.14 1.06
N MET A 92 10.66 -3.23 0.15
CA MET A 92 11.00 -2.11 -0.72
C MET A 92 9.90 -1.80 -1.74
N ARG A 93 9.19 -2.81 -2.24
CA ARG A 93 8.01 -2.59 -3.09
C ARG A 93 6.92 -1.84 -2.36
N GLY A 94 6.62 -2.24 -1.11
CA GLY A 94 5.62 -1.56 -0.29
C GLY A 94 5.97 -0.08 -0.05
N ILE A 95 7.22 0.21 0.30
CA ILE A 95 7.70 1.58 0.52
C ILE A 95 7.67 2.37 -0.79
N ALA A 96 8.24 1.84 -1.87
CA ALA A 96 8.33 2.54 -3.15
C ALA A 96 6.95 2.80 -3.78
N ALA A 97 5.97 1.93 -3.55
CA ALA A 97 4.60 2.11 -4.03
C ALA A 97 3.93 3.38 -3.46
N SER A 98 4.26 3.74 -2.21
CA SER A 98 3.72 4.93 -1.55
C SER A 98 4.39 6.25 -1.96
N LEU A 99 5.53 6.20 -2.66
CA LEU A 99 6.29 7.38 -3.03
C LEU A 99 5.86 7.94 -4.39
N ASN A 100 5.75 9.25 -4.49
CA ASN A 100 5.67 9.95 -5.77
C ASN A 100 7.08 10.33 -6.29
N GLU A 101 7.15 10.88 -7.50
CA GLU A 101 8.45 11.20 -8.13
C GLU A 101 9.23 12.29 -7.39
N ASP A 102 8.54 13.30 -6.86
CA ASP A 102 9.20 14.39 -6.14
C ASP A 102 9.78 13.90 -4.81
N GLN A 103 9.07 13.02 -4.13
CA GLN A 103 9.56 12.35 -2.92
C GLN A 103 10.78 11.46 -3.22
N MET A 104 10.78 10.74 -4.34
CA MET A 104 11.95 9.95 -4.75
C MET A 104 13.16 10.83 -5.05
N LYS A 105 12.97 11.98 -5.70
CA LYS A 105 14.04 12.95 -5.94
C LYS A 105 14.59 13.51 -4.63
N HIS A 106 13.71 13.94 -3.73
CA HIS A 106 14.13 14.49 -2.44
C HIS A 106 14.91 13.47 -1.60
N LEU A 107 14.46 12.21 -1.56
CA LEU A 107 15.20 11.13 -0.89
C LEU A 107 16.56 10.89 -1.54
N ALA A 108 16.64 10.98 -2.85
CA ALA A 108 17.88 10.81 -3.57
C ALA A 108 18.86 11.96 -3.31
N GLU A 109 18.38 13.19 -3.17
CA GLU A 109 19.17 14.35 -2.78
C GLU A 109 19.67 14.25 -1.33
N TYR A 110 18.79 13.80 -0.43
CA TYR A 110 19.13 13.66 0.99
C TYR A 110 20.18 12.56 1.24
N TYR A 111 20.03 11.39 0.61
CA TYR A 111 20.93 10.25 0.82
C TYR A 111 22.10 10.22 -0.17
N GLY A 112 21.94 10.86 -1.32
CA GLY A 112 22.96 10.86 -2.36
C GLY A 112 24.20 11.64 -1.95
N ALA A 113 25.36 11.12 -2.34
CA ALA A 113 26.58 11.94 -2.23
C ALA A 113 26.53 13.07 -3.24
N PRO A 114 26.99 14.27 -2.90
CA PRO A 114 27.33 15.25 -3.92
C PRO A 114 28.34 14.61 -4.88
N ALA A 115 28.08 14.75 -6.18
CA ALA A 115 29.04 14.29 -7.19
C ALA A 115 30.40 14.95 -6.88
N LYS A 116 31.41 14.11 -6.59
CA LYS A 116 32.78 14.56 -6.42
C LYS A 116 33.41 14.73 -7.79
#